data_6f9b3fc8bc82867a7ae714304340e16e
#
_entry.id   6f9b3fc8bc82867a7ae714304340e16e
#
_cell.length_a   1.000
_cell.length_b   1.000
_cell.length_c   1.000
_cell.angle_alpha   90.00
_cell.angle_beta   90.00
_cell.angle_gamma   90.00
#
_symmetry.space_group_name_H-M   'P 1'
#
loop_
_entity.id
_entity.type
_entity.pdbx_description
1 polymer ?
#
loop_
_entity_poly.entity_id
_entity_poly.type
_entity_poly.pdbx_seq_one_letter_code
_entity_poly.pdbx_strand_id
1 'polypeptide(L)'
;MKKFICTVCGYVHEGETAPEVCPVCGVGADKFVEQSGELVYADEHRIGVAQGVDERVIEGLRANFVGECTEVGMYLAMSRQADREGYPEVAEAYKRIAFEEAEHAAKFAELLGEVVVADTQANLKARVEAEYGATEGKLKIAKKAKELGLDAIHDTVHEMCKDEARHGKAFLGLLERHFTK
;
A
#
# COMPACT_ATOMS: atom_id res chain seq x y z
N MET A 1 -14.01 -41.13 -7.99
CA MET A 1 -14.01 -39.78 -8.62
C MET A 1 -13.02 -38.93 -7.87
N LYS A 2 -12.17 -38.25 -8.58
CA LYS A 2 -11.20 -37.31 -8.05
C LYS A 2 -11.84 -35.93 -7.89
N LYS A 3 -11.31 -35.10 -7.01
CA LYS A 3 -11.70 -33.69 -6.88
C LYS A 3 -10.57 -32.82 -7.39
N PHE A 4 -10.91 -31.85 -8.23
CA PHE A 4 -9.98 -30.87 -8.77
C PHE A 4 -10.42 -29.47 -8.33
N ILE A 5 -9.52 -28.72 -7.72
CA ILE A 5 -9.77 -27.36 -7.24
C ILE A 5 -9.14 -26.37 -8.21
N CYS A 6 -9.95 -25.41 -8.68
CA CYS A 6 -9.45 -24.26 -9.42
C CYS A 6 -8.64 -23.35 -8.50
N THR A 7 -7.36 -23.15 -8.78
CA THR A 7 -6.45 -22.32 -7.97
C THR A 7 -6.75 -20.83 -8.08
N VAL A 8 -7.64 -20.42 -9.00
CA VAL A 8 -8.00 -19.00 -9.20
C VAL A 8 -9.27 -18.61 -8.45
N CYS A 9 -10.33 -19.47 -8.48
CA CYS A 9 -11.62 -19.10 -7.89
C CYS A 9 -12.12 -20.09 -6.82
N GLY A 10 -11.37 -21.18 -6.54
CA GLY A 10 -11.76 -22.18 -5.55
C GLY A 10 -12.88 -23.15 -6.00
N TYR A 11 -13.35 -23.08 -7.26
CA TYR A 11 -14.35 -24.01 -7.76
C TYR A 11 -13.84 -25.45 -7.68
N VAL A 12 -14.68 -26.35 -7.16
CA VAL A 12 -14.36 -27.80 -7.05
C VAL A 12 -15.10 -28.56 -8.14
N HIS A 13 -14.34 -29.25 -8.97
CA HIS A 13 -14.82 -30.18 -9.98
C HIS A 13 -14.65 -31.64 -9.50
N GLU A 14 -15.70 -32.44 -9.61
CA GLU A 14 -15.62 -33.90 -9.35
C GLU A 14 -15.65 -34.66 -10.69
N GLY A 15 -14.56 -35.38 -10.99
CA GLY A 15 -14.41 -36.10 -12.25
C GLY A 15 -13.17 -36.98 -12.24
N GLU A 16 -12.89 -37.65 -13.36
CA GLU A 16 -11.66 -38.42 -13.56
C GLU A 16 -10.47 -37.53 -13.96
N THR A 17 -10.77 -36.36 -14.58
CA THR A 17 -9.81 -35.36 -15.02
C THR A 17 -10.32 -33.95 -14.68
N ALA A 18 -9.40 -32.97 -14.62
CA ALA A 18 -9.79 -31.57 -14.53
C ALA A 18 -10.64 -31.16 -15.74
N PRO A 19 -11.60 -30.23 -15.59
CA PRO A 19 -12.38 -29.73 -16.72
C PRO A 19 -11.48 -28.89 -17.64
N GLU A 20 -11.76 -28.87 -18.94
CA GLU A 20 -10.96 -28.07 -19.91
C GLU A 20 -11.01 -26.56 -19.59
N VAL A 21 -12.14 -26.08 -19.08
CA VAL A 21 -12.38 -24.67 -18.72
C VAL A 21 -13.13 -24.61 -17.40
N CYS A 22 -12.73 -23.74 -16.51
CA CYS A 22 -13.45 -23.49 -15.27
C CYS A 22 -14.80 -22.83 -15.55
N PRO A 23 -15.94 -23.42 -15.14
CA PRO A 23 -17.26 -22.86 -15.42
C PRO A 23 -17.56 -21.57 -14.65
N VAL A 24 -16.73 -21.22 -13.64
CA VAL A 24 -16.92 -20.03 -12.81
C VAL A 24 -16.05 -18.86 -13.29
N CYS A 25 -14.77 -19.08 -13.56
CA CYS A 25 -13.84 -17.98 -13.89
C CYS A 25 -13.20 -18.08 -15.28
N GLY A 26 -13.51 -19.13 -16.06
CA GLY A 26 -13.09 -19.24 -17.45
C GLY A 26 -11.62 -19.65 -17.68
N VAL A 27 -10.83 -19.94 -16.63
CA VAL A 27 -9.44 -20.37 -16.78
C VAL A 27 -9.36 -21.83 -17.25
N GLY A 28 -8.22 -22.18 -17.89
CA GLY A 28 -7.97 -23.50 -18.44
C GLY A 28 -7.68 -24.58 -17.39
N ALA A 29 -7.63 -25.83 -17.85
CA ALA A 29 -7.36 -27.01 -17.00
C ALA A 29 -6.02 -26.93 -16.24
N ASP A 30 -5.04 -26.18 -16.75
CA ASP A 30 -3.74 -25.94 -16.12
C ASP A 30 -3.82 -25.23 -14.77
N LYS A 31 -4.97 -24.61 -14.46
CA LYS A 31 -5.25 -23.96 -13.18
C LYS A 31 -6.01 -24.84 -12.19
N PHE A 32 -6.12 -26.12 -12.46
CA PHE A 32 -6.72 -27.07 -11.52
C PHE A 32 -5.64 -27.96 -10.89
N VAL A 33 -5.79 -28.18 -9.58
CA VAL A 33 -4.98 -29.14 -8.82
C VAL A 33 -5.85 -30.28 -8.28
N GLU A 34 -5.33 -31.51 -8.32
CA GLU A 34 -6.03 -32.67 -7.74
C GLU A 34 -5.98 -32.56 -6.20
N GLN A 35 -7.15 -32.64 -5.57
CA GLN A 35 -7.25 -32.63 -4.11
C GLN A 35 -6.82 -33.98 -3.54
N SER A 36 -5.63 -34.05 -2.95
CA SER A 36 -5.04 -35.26 -2.38
C SER A 36 -5.50 -35.62 -0.96
N GLY A 37 -6.67 -35.13 -0.53
CA GLY A 37 -7.21 -35.36 0.82
C GLY A 37 -6.77 -34.32 1.86
N GLU A 38 -5.77 -33.51 1.58
CA GLU A 38 -5.42 -32.33 2.39
C GLU A 38 -6.22 -31.12 1.92
N LEU A 39 -6.53 -30.21 2.84
CA LEU A 39 -7.17 -28.92 2.52
C LEU A 39 -6.15 -28.05 1.75
N VAL A 40 -6.41 -27.86 0.45
CA VAL A 40 -5.61 -26.95 -0.40
C VAL A 40 -6.35 -25.63 -0.57
N TYR A 41 -5.74 -24.56 -0.12
CA TYR A 41 -6.27 -23.20 -0.30
C TYR A 41 -5.91 -22.68 -1.70
N ALA A 42 -6.76 -21.85 -2.30
CA ALA A 42 -6.63 -21.42 -3.69
C ALA A 42 -5.31 -20.66 -3.96
N ASP A 43 -4.93 -19.74 -3.10
CA ASP A 43 -3.59 -19.11 -3.08
C ASP A 43 -3.41 -18.35 -1.77
N GLU A 44 -2.15 -18.15 -1.36
CA GLU A 44 -1.83 -17.28 -0.24
C GLU A 44 -1.68 -15.84 -0.73
N HIS A 45 -2.41 -14.94 -0.10
CA HIS A 45 -2.19 -13.51 -0.29
C HIS A 45 -0.88 -13.11 0.39
N ARG A 46 0.14 -12.77 -0.41
CA ARG A 46 1.49 -12.44 0.07
C ARG A 46 2.00 -11.15 -0.55
N ILE A 47 2.89 -10.47 0.16
CA ILE A 47 3.57 -9.29 -0.36
C ILE A 47 4.40 -9.68 -1.59
N GLY A 48 4.24 -8.90 -2.67
CA GLY A 48 4.95 -9.10 -3.93
C GLY A 48 4.35 -10.19 -4.83
N VAL A 49 3.09 -10.56 -4.64
CA VAL A 49 2.42 -11.58 -5.49
C VAL A 49 2.39 -11.18 -6.97
N ALA A 50 2.44 -9.89 -7.28
CA ALA A 50 2.48 -9.38 -8.64
C ALA A 50 3.88 -9.39 -9.29
N GLN A 51 4.92 -9.76 -8.55
CA GLN A 51 6.28 -9.80 -9.12
C GLN A 51 6.38 -10.87 -10.22
N GLY A 52 6.86 -10.43 -11.40
CA GLY A 52 7.03 -11.32 -12.56
C GLY A 52 5.79 -11.54 -13.41
N VAL A 53 4.66 -10.85 -13.15
CA VAL A 53 3.51 -10.85 -14.05
C VAL A 53 3.72 -9.91 -15.25
N ASP A 54 2.75 -9.86 -16.17
CA ASP A 54 2.80 -8.96 -17.35
C ASP A 54 3.05 -7.50 -16.93
N GLU A 55 4.00 -6.83 -17.59
CA GLU A 55 4.41 -5.46 -17.24
C GLU A 55 3.26 -4.45 -17.30
N ARG A 56 2.28 -4.64 -18.18
CA ARG A 56 1.09 -3.78 -18.24
C ARG A 56 0.24 -3.85 -16.98
N VAL A 57 0.23 -5.01 -16.29
CA VAL A 57 -0.42 -5.17 -14.98
C VAL A 57 0.36 -4.41 -13.92
N ILE A 58 1.70 -4.57 -13.91
CA ILE A 58 2.59 -3.87 -12.97
C ILE A 58 2.47 -2.35 -13.11
N GLU A 59 2.52 -1.83 -14.35
CA GLU A 59 2.34 -0.40 -14.62
C GLU A 59 0.98 0.11 -14.12
N GLY A 60 -0.10 -0.66 -14.35
CA GLY A 60 -1.43 -0.35 -13.85
C GLY A 60 -1.48 -0.31 -12.32
N LEU A 61 -0.88 -1.28 -11.64
CA LEU A 61 -0.82 -1.32 -10.17
C LEU A 61 -0.02 -0.14 -9.60
N ARG A 62 1.14 0.20 -10.20
CA ARG A 62 1.94 1.36 -9.79
C ARG A 62 1.19 2.68 -9.97
N ALA A 63 0.51 2.85 -11.11
CA ALA A 63 -0.29 4.05 -11.38
C ALA A 63 -1.42 4.21 -10.35
N ASN A 64 -2.14 3.13 -10.04
CA ASN A 64 -3.18 3.16 -9.01
C ASN A 64 -2.59 3.42 -7.63
N PHE A 65 -1.50 2.78 -7.23
CA PHE A 65 -0.82 3.07 -5.97
C PHE A 65 -0.54 4.57 -5.78
N VAL A 66 0.02 5.22 -6.82
CA VAL A 66 0.31 6.66 -6.79
C VAL A 66 -0.98 7.49 -6.75
N GLY A 67 -2.00 7.06 -7.50
CA GLY A 67 -3.34 7.71 -7.51
C GLY A 67 -3.95 7.72 -6.11
N GLU A 68 -4.09 6.56 -5.50
CA GLU A 68 -4.66 6.40 -4.16
C GLU A 68 -3.89 7.20 -3.08
N CYS A 69 -2.55 7.14 -3.10
CA CYS A 69 -1.73 7.96 -2.20
C CYS A 69 -1.99 9.46 -2.38
N THR A 70 -2.22 9.92 -3.61
CA THR A 70 -2.53 11.31 -3.93
C THR A 70 -3.92 11.69 -3.41
N GLU A 71 -4.91 10.80 -3.60
CA GLU A 71 -6.29 11.03 -3.17
C GLU A 71 -6.42 11.11 -1.65
N VAL A 72 -5.67 10.34 -0.88
CA VAL A 72 -5.58 10.50 0.58
C VAL A 72 -5.26 11.95 0.96
N GLY A 73 -4.21 12.53 0.37
CA GLY A 73 -3.80 13.91 0.64
C GLY A 73 -4.83 14.94 0.19
N MET A 74 -5.38 14.75 -1.02
CA MET A 74 -6.41 15.62 -1.59
C MET A 74 -7.68 15.64 -0.73
N TYR A 75 -8.23 14.47 -0.40
CA TYR A 75 -9.48 14.39 0.37
C TYR A 75 -9.34 14.91 1.79
N LEU A 76 -8.20 14.69 2.44
CA LEU A 76 -7.93 15.32 3.74
C LEU A 76 -7.83 16.85 3.65
N ALA A 77 -7.28 17.40 2.57
CA ALA A 77 -7.25 18.84 2.34
C ALA A 77 -8.64 19.41 2.03
N MET A 78 -9.42 18.69 1.19
CA MET A 78 -10.82 19.05 0.89
C MET A 78 -11.72 18.96 2.13
N SER A 79 -11.52 17.99 2.99
CA SER A 79 -12.20 17.89 4.29
C SER A 79 -11.99 19.14 5.14
N ARG A 80 -10.73 19.59 5.28
CA ARG A 80 -10.42 20.82 6.02
C ARG A 80 -11.04 22.06 5.39
N GLN A 81 -11.13 22.11 4.06
CA GLN A 81 -11.78 23.24 3.36
C GLN A 81 -13.29 23.23 3.57
N ALA A 82 -13.94 22.09 3.45
CA ALA A 82 -15.37 21.95 3.71
C ALA A 82 -15.74 22.35 5.15
N ASP A 83 -14.90 21.96 6.13
CA ASP A 83 -15.09 22.35 7.53
C ASP A 83 -14.98 23.87 7.74
N ARG A 84 -13.98 24.52 7.12
CA ARG A 84 -13.84 26.00 7.16
C ARG A 84 -15.01 26.75 6.51
N GLU A 85 -15.67 26.14 5.53
CA GLU A 85 -16.84 26.69 4.85
C GLU A 85 -18.16 26.39 5.57
N GLY A 86 -18.13 25.59 6.65
CA GLY A 86 -19.31 25.25 7.44
C GLY A 86 -20.11 24.07 6.91
N TYR A 87 -19.46 23.15 6.18
CA TYR A 87 -20.06 21.91 5.67
C TYR A 87 -19.50 20.67 6.40
N PRO A 88 -19.80 20.49 7.71
CA PRO A 88 -19.18 19.41 8.50
C PRO A 88 -19.53 18.01 8.00
N GLU A 89 -20.71 17.79 7.43
CA GLU A 89 -21.09 16.51 6.85
C GLU A 89 -20.23 16.17 5.62
N VAL A 90 -19.95 17.14 4.76
CA VAL A 90 -19.06 16.98 3.60
C VAL A 90 -17.62 16.76 4.05
N ALA A 91 -17.19 17.50 5.06
CA ALA A 91 -15.85 17.35 5.65
C ALA A 91 -15.63 15.91 6.19
N GLU A 92 -16.60 15.39 6.92
CA GLU A 92 -16.51 14.02 7.46
C GLU A 92 -16.57 12.95 6.36
N ALA A 93 -17.38 13.15 5.30
CA ALA A 93 -17.40 12.26 4.15
C ALA A 93 -16.03 12.18 3.47
N TYR A 94 -15.40 13.30 3.14
CA TYR A 94 -14.06 13.35 2.58
C TYR A 94 -13.02 12.66 3.46
N LYS A 95 -13.04 12.93 4.75
CA LYS A 95 -12.11 12.34 5.71
C LYS A 95 -12.24 10.82 5.77
N ARG A 96 -13.47 10.29 5.82
CA ARG A 96 -13.71 8.85 5.83
C ARG A 96 -13.23 8.20 4.54
N ILE A 97 -13.56 8.77 3.38
CA ILE A 97 -13.13 8.25 2.08
C ILE A 97 -11.60 8.28 1.98
N ALA A 98 -10.92 9.33 2.46
CA ALA A 98 -9.46 9.37 2.48
C ALA A 98 -8.82 8.18 3.20
N PHE A 99 -9.44 7.66 4.27
CA PHE A 99 -8.96 6.43 4.94
C PHE A 99 -9.26 5.16 4.14
N GLU A 100 -10.36 5.13 3.36
CA GLU A 100 -10.64 4.02 2.44
C GLU A 100 -9.59 3.97 1.32
N GLU A 101 -9.20 5.14 0.75
CA GLU A 101 -8.11 5.21 -0.25
C GLU A 101 -6.74 4.84 0.33
N ALA A 102 -6.50 5.13 1.60
CA ALA A 102 -5.28 4.66 2.26
C ALA A 102 -5.20 3.12 2.34
N GLU A 103 -6.32 2.44 2.57
CA GLU A 103 -6.41 0.98 2.53
C GLU A 103 -6.22 0.43 1.11
N HIS A 104 -6.75 1.11 0.07
CA HIS A 104 -6.50 0.74 -1.32
C HIS A 104 -5.02 0.88 -1.67
N ALA A 105 -4.38 2.01 -1.31
CA ALA A 105 -2.95 2.22 -1.50
C ALA A 105 -2.12 1.12 -0.81
N ALA A 106 -2.47 0.74 0.42
CA ALA A 106 -1.80 -0.33 1.14
C ALA A 106 -1.87 -1.66 0.39
N LYS A 107 -3.05 -2.03 -0.14
CA LYS A 107 -3.24 -3.25 -0.93
C LYS A 107 -2.42 -3.24 -2.23
N PHE A 108 -2.36 -2.14 -2.96
CA PHE A 108 -1.49 -2.02 -4.12
C PHE A 108 -0.01 -2.13 -3.76
N ALA A 109 0.41 -1.54 -2.64
CA ALA A 109 1.78 -1.68 -2.14
C ALA A 109 2.13 -3.15 -1.82
N GLU A 110 1.21 -3.88 -1.18
CA GLU A 110 1.36 -5.31 -0.88
C GLU A 110 1.44 -6.15 -2.15
N LEU A 111 0.57 -5.93 -3.14
CA LEU A 111 0.60 -6.65 -4.41
C LEU A 111 1.94 -6.46 -5.13
N LEU A 112 2.45 -5.24 -5.18
CA LEU A 112 3.70 -4.90 -5.84
C LEU A 112 4.94 -5.42 -5.09
N GLY A 113 4.97 -5.31 -3.76
CA GLY A 113 6.14 -5.65 -2.96
C GLY A 113 7.37 -4.78 -3.26
N GLU A 114 7.16 -3.54 -3.69
CA GLU A 114 8.22 -2.60 -4.08
C GLU A 114 8.58 -1.63 -2.95
N VAL A 115 7.56 -1.12 -2.24
CA VAL A 115 7.73 -0.16 -1.13
C VAL A 115 7.57 -0.81 0.24
N VAL A 116 7.10 -2.03 0.27
CA VAL A 116 6.97 -2.87 1.47
C VAL A 116 7.45 -4.29 1.15
N VAL A 117 8.16 -4.90 2.08
CA VAL A 117 8.63 -6.29 1.97
C VAL A 117 8.13 -7.12 3.14
N ALA A 118 8.10 -8.46 3.00
CA ALA A 118 7.66 -9.40 4.03
C ALA A 118 8.68 -9.57 5.17
N ASP A 119 9.31 -8.47 5.59
CA ASP A 119 10.32 -8.42 6.65
C ASP A 119 10.22 -7.08 7.39
N THR A 120 9.75 -7.11 8.63
CA THR A 120 9.56 -5.92 9.45
C THR A 120 10.88 -5.19 9.76
N GLN A 121 11.97 -5.93 9.95
CA GLN A 121 13.28 -5.32 10.20
C GLN A 121 13.78 -4.54 8.98
N ALA A 122 13.63 -5.11 7.79
CA ALA A 122 13.99 -4.46 6.53
C ALA A 122 13.12 -3.22 6.29
N ASN A 123 11.80 -3.31 6.51
CA ASN A 123 10.89 -2.17 6.40
C ASN A 123 11.28 -1.04 7.36
N LEU A 124 11.59 -1.34 8.62
CA LEU A 124 12.04 -0.33 9.58
C LEU A 124 13.34 0.35 9.15
N LYS A 125 14.35 -0.41 8.70
CA LYS A 125 15.62 0.15 8.19
C LYS A 125 15.37 1.12 7.04
N ALA A 126 14.58 0.70 6.04
CA ALA A 126 14.25 1.53 4.90
C ALA A 126 13.51 2.82 5.31
N ARG A 127 12.63 2.75 6.33
CA ARG A 127 11.94 3.95 6.82
C ARG A 127 12.87 4.90 7.57
N VAL A 128 13.77 4.42 8.40
CA VAL A 128 14.77 5.27 9.09
C VAL A 128 15.54 6.12 8.07
N GLU A 129 16.04 5.51 6.99
CA GLU A 129 16.77 6.20 5.93
C GLU A 129 15.88 7.19 5.15
N ALA A 130 14.66 6.80 4.83
CA ALA A 130 13.71 7.65 4.11
C ALA A 130 13.30 8.88 4.91
N GLU A 131 13.02 8.74 6.21
CA GLU A 131 12.68 9.86 7.10
C GLU A 131 13.86 10.84 7.27
N TYR A 132 15.08 10.32 7.31
CA TYR A 132 16.27 11.17 7.29
C TYR A 132 16.35 12.02 6.02
N GLY A 133 16.20 11.39 4.85
CA GLY A 133 16.18 12.10 3.56
C GLY A 133 15.02 13.11 3.46
N ALA A 134 13.83 12.74 3.94
CA ALA A 134 12.66 13.61 3.98
C ALA A 134 12.89 14.84 4.90
N THR A 135 13.55 14.64 6.05
CA THR A 135 13.96 15.72 6.95
C THR A 135 14.86 16.73 6.24
N GLU A 136 15.93 16.24 5.57
CA GLU A 136 16.84 17.11 4.82
C GLU A 136 16.16 17.84 3.66
N GLY A 137 15.33 17.14 2.90
CA GLY A 137 14.59 17.70 1.77
C GLY A 137 13.68 18.84 2.20
N LYS A 138 12.85 18.60 3.24
CA LYS A 138 11.95 19.61 3.79
C LYS A 138 12.70 20.81 4.39
N LEU A 139 13.84 20.55 5.07
CA LEU A 139 14.65 21.63 5.62
C LEU A 139 15.19 22.55 4.53
N LYS A 140 15.61 22.03 3.38
CA LYS A 140 16.06 22.84 2.22
C LYS A 140 14.94 23.73 1.70
N ILE A 141 13.72 23.19 1.57
CA ILE A 141 12.53 23.96 1.13
C ILE A 141 12.19 25.06 2.16
N ALA A 142 12.17 24.72 3.44
CA ALA A 142 11.85 25.68 4.51
C ALA A 142 12.86 26.84 4.53
N LYS A 143 14.16 26.56 4.45
CA LYS A 143 15.21 27.59 4.37
C LYS A 143 15.00 28.50 3.16
N LYS A 144 14.73 27.91 1.99
CA LYS A 144 14.50 28.71 0.77
C LYS A 144 13.25 29.58 0.86
N ALA A 145 12.18 29.05 1.45
CA ALA A 145 10.95 29.83 1.69
C ALA A 145 11.24 31.02 2.62
N LYS A 146 12.03 30.83 3.67
CA LYS A 146 12.42 31.91 4.59
C LYS A 146 13.26 33.00 3.90
N GLU A 147 14.23 32.61 3.07
CA GLU A 147 15.03 33.56 2.26
C GLU A 147 14.15 34.43 1.35
N LEU A 148 13.05 33.89 0.86
CA LEU A 148 12.11 34.56 -0.04
C LEU A 148 10.97 35.31 0.70
N GLY A 149 10.94 35.33 2.03
CA GLY A 149 9.89 35.97 2.82
C GLY A 149 8.54 35.25 2.78
N LEU A 150 8.53 33.93 2.46
CA LEU A 150 7.31 33.10 2.35
C LEU A 150 7.04 32.40 3.69
N ASP A 151 6.69 33.19 4.73
CA ASP A 151 6.62 32.69 6.11
C ASP A 151 5.61 31.56 6.29
N ALA A 152 4.42 31.63 5.68
CA ALA A 152 3.41 30.56 5.78
C ALA A 152 3.92 29.23 5.21
N ILE A 153 4.67 29.26 4.11
CA ILE A 153 5.30 28.05 3.52
C ILE A 153 6.43 27.57 4.42
N HIS A 154 7.30 28.50 4.88
CA HIS A 154 8.39 28.18 5.79
C HIS A 154 7.87 27.44 7.03
N ASP A 155 6.90 28.03 7.74
CA ASP A 155 6.41 27.50 8.99
C ASP A 155 5.78 26.12 8.82
N THR A 156 4.95 25.95 7.79
CA THR A 156 4.32 24.67 7.47
C THR A 156 5.35 23.58 7.18
N VAL A 157 6.31 23.85 6.28
CA VAL A 157 7.29 22.84 5.86
C VAL A 157 8.31 22.58 6.95
N HIS A 158 8.66 23.60 7.77
CA HIS A 158 9.57 23.43 8.88
C HIS A 158 8.97 22.56 9.99
N GLU A 159 7.69 22.69 10.32
CA GLU A 159 7.02 21.77 11.25
C GLU A 159 6.99 20.33 10.71
N MET A 160 6.66 20.14 9.43
CA MET A 160 6.76 18.83 8.80
C MET A 160 8.19 18.24 8.87
N CYS A 161 9.23 19.07 8.69
CA CYS A 161 10.61 18.64 8.84
C CYS A 161 10.91 18.09 10.24
N LYS A 162 10.36 18.71 11.29
CA LYS A 162 10.48 18.21 12.67
C LYS A 162 9.74 16.90 12.88
N ASP A 163 8.57 16.75 12.24
CA ASP A 163 7.80 15.50 12.27
C ASP A 163 8.60 14.35 11.66
N GLU A 164 9.21 14.53 10.47
CA GLU A 164 10.04 13.50 9.84
C GLU A 164 11.21 13.09 10.74
N ALA A 165 11.88 14.06 11.38
CA ALA A 165 12.94 13.76 12.34
C ALA A 165 12.44 12.95 13.55
N ARG A 166 11.22 13.21 14.01
CA ARG A 166 10.56 12.45 15.08
C ARG A 166 10.17 11.04 14.62
N HIS A 167 9.65 10.90 13.39
CA HIS A 167 9.32 9.59 12.79
C HIS A 167 10.58 8.73 12.64
N GLY A 168 11.66 9.29 12.10
CA GLY A 168 12.93 8.57 11.95
C GLY A 168 13.48 8.06 13.28
N LYS A 169 13.45 8.89 14.34
CA LYS A 169 13.85 8.48 15.70
C LYS A 169 12.93 7.39 16.27
N ALA A 170 11.63 7.46 16.02
CA ALA A 170 10.68 6.45 16.47
C ALA A 170 10.96 5.09 15.79
N PHE A 171 11.15 5.06 14.47
CA PHE A 171 11.50 3.85 13.74
C PHE A 171 12.86 3.28 14.17
N LEU A 172 13.87 4.13 14.38
CA LEU A 172 15.17 3.71 14.89
C LEU A 172 15.04 3.07 16.28
N GLY A 173 14.33 3.70 17.20
CA GLY A 173 14.11 3.15 18.54
C GLY A 173 13.36 1.81 18.53
N LEU A 174 12.43 1.60 17.59
CA LEU A 174 11.77 0.30 17.41
C LEU A 174 12.72 -0.73 16.81
N LEU A 175 13.52 -0.35 15.83
CA LEU A 175 14.54 -1.21 15.22
C LEU A 175 15.54 -1.70 16.27
N GLU A 176 16.09 -0.79 17.09
CA GLU A 176 17.03 -1.11 18.16
C GLU A 176 16.40 -2.03 19.20
N ARG A 177 15.18 -1.72 19.66
CA ARG A 177 14.48 -2.49 20.70
C ARG A 177 14.21 -3.94 20.30
N HIS A 178 13.83 -4.18 19.06
CA HIS A 178 13.33 -5.49 18.64
C HIS A 178 14.34 -6.32 17.85
N PHE A 179 15.32 -5.68 17.20
CA PHE A 179 16.19 -6.35 16.23
C PHE A 179 17.69 -6.14 16.48
N THR A 180 18.07 -5.34 17.49
CA THR A 180 19.48 -5.20 17.90
C THR A 180 19.62 -5.75 19.31
N LYS A 181 20.27 -6.91 19.44
CA LYS A 181 20.70 -7.49 20.72
C LYS A 181 22.18 -7.32 20.88
#